data_f10fcd586c3443072f11996ab78b2315
#
_entry.id   f10fcd586c3443072f11996ab78b2315
#
_cell.length_a   1.000
_cell.length_b   1.000
_cell.length_c   1.000
_cell.angle_alpha   90.00
_cell.angle_beta   90.00
_cell.angle_gamma   90.00
#
_symmetry.space_group_name_H-M   'P 1'
#
loop_
_entity.id
_entity.type
_entity.pdbx_description
1 polymer ?
#
loop_
_entity_poly.entity_id
_entity_poly.type
_entity_poly.pdbx_seq_one_letter_code
_entity_poly.pdbx_strand_id
1 'polypeptide(L)'
;MKGIYRWALAAFGSMLLWSVESCLAGAIGGVRTVALSGMPAPGTNETFGDVGYSGVSLNNLGETAFIASPSFNSYEFLFEPRPTRAINDESVWTEAGGSGLRRIAHEGPGLPGDATYANVARPFISDHGDTIYHGSFSGQPAATQRSAVNILRNRLGHTDVVVAAHGSIAPSTSVTYFEIHRPSINANGDVAFFGGVNASVDKYQGIWAEVGGEALDLVARQGDSAPGTTGTFRDLSELLTFDSSLAIGSGGHVAFRGAFFNDRTQGAIWLATPTGALQAIVREGDVAPGTNATFSAVGPPRVNGRGELAYSNDSGRALWRYSTETGLVLIAIQGQQAPGVDAVFASNHINFPTFRDPALGEGGHAAFAASLLKGNVMTESIWHADPSGELKMVARQGAPAPGTDDVFVDFGTSTVNARGQLAFSARTVDFSPLHHGIWAQDRNGVLRPIVKAGDSLNVNDNPATPDLREVQYLSFSEGGSFGSDRITGFNDLGQVAFFARFTDGTSGVFVSNAVAVPEPSSIVALGPLALMYRSRMRRTGH
;
A
#
# COMPACT_ATOMS: atom_id res chain seq x y z
N MET A 1 -44.96 24.64 -44.77
CA MET A 1 -44.92 23.33 -44.09
C MET A 1 -43.59 22.60 -44.30
N LYS A 2 -42.43 23.28 -44.13
CA LYS A 2 -41.10 22.64 -44.21
C LYS A 2 -40.17 22.94 -43.01
N GLY A 3 -40.69 23.55 -41.95
CA GLY A 3 -39.91 23.98 -40.79
C GLY A 3 -40.09 23.18 -39.50
N ILE A 4 -41.05 22.27 -39.41
CA ILE A 4 -41.45 21.59 -38.15
C ILE A 4 -40.74 20.23 -37.99
N TYR A 5 -40.28 19.61 -39.07
CA TYR A 5 -39.64 18.30 -39.00
C TYR A 5 -38.14 18.29 -38.60
N ARG A 6 -37.49 19.46 -38.55
CA ARG A 6 -36.07 19.53 -38.14
C ARG A 6 -35.82 19.57 -36.64
N TRP A 7 -36.81 19.93 -35.84
CA TRP A 7 -36.70 19.99 -34.37
C TRP A 7 -37.06 18.68 -33.66
N ALA A 8 -37.87 17.85 -34.29
CA ALA A 8 -38.27 16.55 -33.69
C ALA A 8 -37.14 15.49 -33.75
N LEU A 9 -36.25 15.55 -34.74
CA LEU A 9 -35.10 14.63 -34.86
C LEU A 9 -33.94 14.97 -33.92
N ALA A 10 -33.78 16.22 -33.54
CA ALA A 10 -32.73 16.65 -32.59
C ALA A 10 -33.10 16.33 -31.12
N ALA A 11 -34.41 16.36 -30.79
CA ALA A 11 -34.88 16.04 -29.45
C ALA A 11 -34.93 14.54 -29.17
N PHE A 12 -35.16 13.72 -30.21
CA PHE A 12 -35.11 12.24 -30.04
C PHE A 12 -33.70 11.70 -29.99
N GLY A 13 -32.72 12.31 -30.66
CA GLY A 13 -31.32 11.93 -30.61
C GLY A 13 -30.66 12.22 -29.26
N SER A 14 -31.03 13.33 -28.62
CA SER A 14 -30.51 13.66 -27.27
C SER A 14 -31.16 12.88 -26.13
N MET A 15 -32.44 12.47 -26.25
CA MET A 15 -33.07 11.62 -25.24
C MET A 15 -32.59 10.15 -25.29
N LEU A 16 -32.23 9.64 -26.49
CA LEU A 16 -31.65 8.29 -26.61
C LEU A 16 -30.20 8.22 -26.13
N LEU A 17 -29.44 9.29 -26.25
CA LEU A 17 -28.07 9.36 -25.69
C LEU A 17 -28.09 9.49 -24.16
N TRP A 18 -29.05 10.20 -23.59
CA TRP A 18 -29.19 10.30 -22.12
C TRP A 18 -29.72 9.01 -21.45
N SER A 19 -30.54 8.24 -22.14
CA SER A 19 -31.04 6.96 -21.60
C SER A 19 -30.04 5.82 -21.71
N VAL A 20 -29.02 5.92 -22.59
CA VAL A 20 -27.95 4.92 -22.68
C VAL A 20 -26.84 5.22 -21.67
N GLU A 21 -26.57 6.48 -21.36
CA GLU A 21 -25.60 6.84 -20.30
C GLU A 21 -26.11 6.52 -18.88
N SER A 22 -27.41 6.61 -18.62
CA SER A 22 -27.99 6.28 -17.32
C SER A 22 -28.16 4.76 -17.10
N CYS A 23 -28.13 3.93 -18.15
CA CYS A 23 -28.18 2.47 -18.01
C CYS A 23 -26.78 1.82 -17.92
N LEU A 24 -25.72 2.56 -18.28
CA LEU A 24 -24.32 2.13 -18.14
C LEU A 24 -23.69 2.56 -16.81
N ALA A 25 -24.39 3.33 -15.99
CA ALA A 25 -23.94 3.73 -14.65
C ALA A 25 -23.95 2.59 -13.60
N GLY A 26 -24.39 1.39 -13.97
CA GLY A 26 -24.45 0.24 -13.08
C GLY A 26 -23.31 -0.78 -13.24
N ALA A 27 -22.47 -0.67 -14.26
CA ALA A 27 -21.28 -1.51 -14.40
C ALA A 27 -20.05 -0.62 -14.18
N ILE A 28 -19.24 -0.91 -13.17
CA ILE A 28 -17.96 -0.24 -12.95
C ILE A 28 -17.07 -0.56 -14.16
N GLY A 29 -17.03 0.35 -15.14
CA GLY A 29 -16.26 0.18 -16.36
C GLY A 29 -14.76 0.26 -16.07
N GLY A 30 -13.96 -0.66 -16.63
CA GLY A 30 -12.52 -0.66 -16.53
C GLY A 30 -11.92 -1.41 -15.34
N VAL A 31 -12.65 -2.36 -14.76
CA VAL A 31 -12.10 -3.31 -13.77
C VAL A 31 -11.68 -4.58 -14.49
N ARG A 32 -10.48 -5.05 -14.22
CA ARG A 32 -9.93 -6.34 -14.68
C ARG A 32 -9.98 -7.36 -13.55
N THR A 33 -10.49 -8.54 -13.82
CA THR A 33 -10.45 -9.69 -12.92
C THR A 33 -9.09 -10.37 -13.01
N VAL A 34 -8.40 -10.52 -11.89
CA VAL A 34 -7.11 -11.22 -11.80
C VAL A 34 -7.33 -12.68 -11.42
N ALA A 35 -8.11 -12.90 -10.37
CA ALA A 35 -8.47 -14.23 -9.89
C ALA A 35 -9.83 -14.17 -9.20
N LEU A 36 -10.59 -15.28 -9.29
CA LEU A 36 -11.94 -15.39 -8.72
C LEU A 36 -12.16 -16.81 -8.19
N SER A 37 -12.85 -16.94 -7.07
CA SER A 37 -13.29 -18.24 -6.55
C SER A 37 -14.00 -19.08 -7.63
N GLY A 38 -13.60 -20.35 -7.75
CA GLY A 38 -14.11 -21.28 -8.74
C GLY A 38 -13.40 -21.23 -10.10
N MET A 39 -12.57 -20.20 -10.39
CA MET A 39 -11.73 -20.20 -11.60
C MET A 39 -10.62 -21.25 -11.50
N PRO A 40 -10.22 -21.90 -12.61
CA PRO A 40 -9.04 -22.76 -12.63
C PRO A 40 -7.81 -22.00 -12.14
N ALA A 41 -7.05 -22.61 -11.23
CA ALA A 41 -5.79 -22.06 -10.73
C ALA A 41 -4.66 -22.43 -11.72
N PRO A 42 -4.05 -21.48 -12.44
CA PRO A 42 -3.14 -21.75 -13.55
C PRO A 42 -1.95 -22.62 -13.15
N GLY A 43 -1.61 -23.62 -13.97
CA GLY A 43 -0.49 -24.53 -13.70
C GLY A 43 -0.78 -25.59 -12.63
N THR A 44 -2.03 -25.71 -12.19
CA THR A 44 -2.49 -26.73 -11.22
C THR A 44 -3.71 -27.48 -11.77
N ASN A 45 -4.14 -28.51 -11.05
CA ASN A 45 -5.42 -29.21 -11.31
C ASN A 45 -6.55 -28.72 -10.37
N GLU A 46 -6.34 -27.59 -9.69
CA GLU A 46 -7.21 -27.04 -8.66
C GLU A 46 -8.00 -25.84 -9.19
N THR A 47 -8.98 -25.41 -8.43
CA THR A 47 -9.66 -24.13 -8.60
C THR A 47 -9.36 -23.24 -7.39
N PHE A 48 -9.45 -21.92 -7.58
CA PHE A 48 -9.37 -20.99 -6.46
C PHE A 48 -10.57 -21.18 -5.53
N GLY A 49 -10.30 -21.29 -4.22
CA GLY A 49 -11.29 -21.17 -3.16
C GLY A 49 -11.41 -19.71 -2.70
N ASP A 50 -10.67 -19.33 -1.66
CA ASP A 50 -10.55 -17.93 -1.23
C ASP A 50 -9.34 -17.24 -1.88
N VAL A 51 -9.52 -15.99 -2.31
CA VAL A 51 -8.51 -15.25 -3.10
C VAL A 51 -8.29 -13.86 -2.50
N GLY A 52 -7.04 -13.48 -2.24
CA GLY A 52 -6.66 -12.09 -1.93
C GLY A 52 -7.02 -11.56 -0.54
N TYR A 53 -7.50 -12.38 0.36
CA TYR A 53 -8.02 -11.98 1.68
C TYR A 53 -6.97 -11.34 2.62
N SER A 54 -5.67 -11.50 2.36
CA SER A 54 -4.56 -10.89 3.12
C SER A 54 -4.03 -9.60 2.50
N GLY A 55 -4.72 -9.05 1.51
CA GLY A 55 -4.32 -7.88 0.74
C GLY A 55 -3.71 -8.22 -0.61
N VAL A 56 -3.71 -7.24 -1.50
CA VAL A 56 -3.20 -7.36 -2.88
C VAL A 56 -2.09 -6.33 -3.05
N SER A 57 -0.92 -6.77 -3.50
CA SER A 57 0.18 -5.91 -3.91
C SER A 57 0.08 -5.60 -5.41
N LEU A 58 0.34 -4.36 -5.81
CA LEU A 58 0.28 -3.86 -7.18
C LEU A 58 1.56 -3.10 -7.53
N ASN A 59 2.19 -3.42 -8.65
CA ASN A 59 3.34 -2.69 -9.16
C ASN A 59 2.96 -1.62 -10.21
N ASN A 60 3.94 -0.85 -10.68
CA ASN A 60 3.73 0.18 -11.70
C ASN A 60 3.56 -0.39 -13.13
N LEU A 61 3.66 -1.71 -13.31
CA LEU A 61 3.32 -2.39 -14.56
C LEU A 61 1.86 -2.86 -14.58
N GLY A 62 1.11 -2.69 -13.47
CA GLY A 62 -0.26 -3.17 -13.32
C GLY A 62 -0.36 -4.66 -13.00
N GLU A 63 0.74 -5.28 -12.60
CA GLU A 63 0.83 -6.68 -12.18
C GLU A 63 0.56 -6.79 -10.68
N THR A 64 -0.01 -7.92 -10.25
CA THR A 64 -0.42 -8.16 -8.87
C THR A 64 0.30 -9.36 -8.24
N ALA A 65 0.37 -9.35 -6.89
CA ALA A 65 0.71 -10.51 -6.10
C ALA A 65 -0.23 -10.61 -4.88
N PHE A 66 -0.66 -11.83 -4.53
CA PHE A 66 -1.62 -12.09 -3.46
C PHE A 66 -1.52 -13.52 -2.92
N ILE A 67 -2.21 -13.79 -1.83
CA ILE A 67 -2.42 -15.14 -1.27
C ILE A 67 -3.75 -15.68 -1.75
N ALA A 68 -3.78 -16.96 -2.10
CA ALA A 68 -5.00 -17.70 -2.34
C ALA A 68 -4.93 -19.12 -1.76
N SER A 69 -6.10 -19.68 -1.46
CA SER A 69 -6.28 -21.04 -0.99
C SER A 69 -7.18 -21.82 -1.97
N PRO A 70 -6.93 -23.10 -2.25
CA PRO A 70 -7.81 -23.94 -3.08
C PRO A 70 -9.11 -24.32 -2.37
N SER A 71 -9.15 -24.26 -1.05
CA SER A 71 -10.35 -24.52 -0.27
C SER A 71 -11.02 -23.25 0.23
N PHE A 72 -12.35 -23.24 0.27
CA PHE A 72 -13.10 -22.16 0.92
C PHE A 72 -12.83 -22.21 2.42
N ASN A 73 -12.00 -21.29 2.90
CA ASN A 73 -11.93 -21.00 4.30
C ASN A 73 -13.11 -20.08 4.64
N SER A 74 -14.15 -20.64 5.27
CA SER A 74 -15.21 -19.82 5.84
C SER A 74 -14.63 -19.02 7.03
N TYR A 75 -13.97 -17.90 6.72
CA TYR A 75 -13.70 -16.89 7.72
C TYR A 75 -15.04 -16.22 8.05
N GLU A 76 -15.77 -16.80 8.98
CA GLU A 76 -16.79 -16.05 9.69
C GLU A 76 -16.07 -15.00 10.54
N PHE A 77 -16.15 -13.76 10.09
CA PHE A 77 -15.52 -12.61 10.71
C PHE A 77 -16.08 -12.38 12.11
N LEU A 78 -15.22 -12.37 13.12
CA LEU A 78 -15.24 -11.64 14.38
C LEU A 78 -15.93 -12.23 15.63
N PHE A 79 -16.82 -13.23 15.60
CA PHE A 79 -17.52 -13.63 16.84
C PHE A 79 -17.76 -15.12 17.06
N GLU A 80 -17.31 -16.02 16.19
CA GLU A 80 -17.45 -17.47 16.39
C GLU A 80 -16.10 -18.16 16.61
N PRO A 81 -16.05 -19.24 17.42
CA PRO A 81 -14.82 -20.02 17.62
C PRO A 81 -14.39 -20.61 16.28
N ARG A 82 -13.14 -20.34 15.90
CA ARG A 82 -12.51 -20.82 14.65
C ARG A 82 -12.80 -22.29 14.44
N PRO A 83 -13.42 -22.70 13.31
CA PRO A 83 -13.37 -24.08 12.92
C PRO A 83 -11.90 -24.49 12.80
N THR A 84 -11.58 -25.71 13.15
CA THR A 84 -10.23 -26.27 13.00
C THR A 84 -9.81 -26.10 11.54
N ARG A 85 -8.90 -25.13 11.32
CA ARG A 85 -8.29 -24.80 10.03
C ARG A 85 -7.86 -26.10 9.36
N ALA A 86 -8.27 -26.32 8.12
CA ALA A 86 -7.56 -27.24 7.24
C ALA A 86 -6.15 -26.64 7.09
N ILE A 87 -5.18 -27.27 7.74
CA ILE A 87 -3.84 -26.78 7.92
C ILE A 87 -3.14 -26.99 6.56
N ASN A 88 -2.50 -25.93 6.02
CA ASN A 88 -1.51 -25.96 4.96
C ASN A 88 -2.06 -26.08 3.53
N ASP A 89 -2.80 -25.09 3.09
CA ASP A 89 -3.23 -24.98 1.68
C ASP A 89 -3.09 -23.56 1.10
N GLU A 90 -2.47 -22.63 1.82
CA GLU A 90 -2.21 -21.29 1.32
C GLU A 90 -1.12 -21.30 0.23
N SER A 91 -1.27 -20.47 -0.77
CA SER A 91 -0.31 -20.32 -1.86
C SER A 91 -0.11 -18.88 -2.27
N VAL A 92 1.12 -18.56 -2.69
CA VAL A 92 1.51 -17.26 -3.22
C VAL A 92 1.34 -17.28 -4.74
N TRP A 93 0.61 -16.31 -5.24
CA TRP A 93 0.33 -16.08 -6.65
C TRP A 93 0.87 -14.73 -7.09
N THR A 94 1.36 -14.67 -8.34
CA THR A 94 1.90 -13.44 -8.91
C THR A 94 1.71 -13.38 -10.42
N GLU A 95 1.51 -12.16 -10.93
CA GLU A 95 1.57 -11.84 -12.37
C GLU A 95 2.97 -11.36 -12.79
N ALA A 96 3.93 -11.27 -11.87
CA ALA A 96 5.26 -10.71 -12.10
C ALA A 96 5.94 -11.28 -13.35
N GLY A 97 6.47 -10.39 -14.20
CA GLY A 97 7.16 -10.72 -15.44
C GLY A 97 6.25 -10.87 -16.66
N GLY A 98 4.99 -10.43 -16.61
CA GLY A 98 4.07 -10.33 -17.74
C GLY A 98 3.64 -11.67 -18.37
N SER A 99 3.93 -12.80 -17.72
CA SER A 99 3.63 -14.14 -18.24
C SER A 99 2.24 -14.65 -17.85
N GLY A 100 1.43 -13.81 -17.24
CA GLY A 100 0.14 -14.17 -16.62
C GLY A 100 0.30 -14.69 -15.19
N LEU A 101 -0.82 -15.04 -14.60
CA LEU A 101 -0.89 -15.46 -13.21
C LEU A 101 -0.22 -16.83 -13.00
N ARG A 102 0.66 -16.97 -12.03
CA ARG A 102 1.37 -18.20 -11.67
C ARG A 102 1.51 -18.38 -10.17
N ARG A 103 1.52 -19.65 -9.72
CA ARG A 103 1.82 -20.02 -8.33
C ARG A 103 3.34 -20.10 -8.14
N ILE A 104 3.87 -19.46 -7.10
CA ILE A 104 5.31 -19.45 -6.80
C ILE A 104 5.65 -20.16 -5.50
N ALA A 105 4.70 -20.27 -4.57
CA ALA A 105 4.87 -21.00 -3.33
C ALA A 105 3.54 -21.62 -2.88
N HIS A 106 3.61 -22.72 -2.14
CA HIS A 106 2.45 -23.45 -1.64
C HIS A 106 2.78 -24.11 -0.30
N GLU A 107 1.89 -24.01 0.68
CA GLU A 107 1.98 -24.76 1.92
C GLU A 107 1.73 -26.26 1.70
N GLY A 108 2.35 -27.09 2.53
CA GLY A 108 2.24 -28.53 2.42
C GLY A 108 3.35 -29.20 1.61
N PRO A 109 3.23 -30.49 1.27
CA PRO A 109 4.23 -31.20 0.48
C PRO A 109 4.30 -30.58 -0.93
N GLY A 110 5.44 -29.96 -1.22
CA GLY A 110 5.74 -29.40 -2.54
C GLY A 110 5.83 -30.45 -3.64
N LEU A 111 6.00 -30.00 -4.89
CA LEU A 111 6.39 -30.87 -5.98
C LEU A 111 7.76 -31.49 -5.69
N PRO A 112 8.09 -32.69 -6.25
CA PRO A 112 9.40 -33.32 -6.04
C PRO A 112 10.54 -32.34 -6.39
N GLY A 113 11.37 -32.01 -5.40
CA GLY A 113 12.48 -31.06 -5.50
C GLY A 113 12.20 -29.66 -4.95
N ASP A 114 10.96 -29.34 -4.57
CA ASP A 114 10.60 -28.07 -3.98
C ASP A 114 10.75 -28.10 -2.44
N ALA A 115 11.04 -26.93 -1.87
CA ALA A 115 10.99 -26.78 -0.43
C ALA A 115 9.55 -26.95 0.08
N THR A 116 9.39 -27.70 1.17
CA THR A 116 8.08 -27.85 1.80
C THR A 116 7.84 -26.67 2.73
N TYR A 117 6.87 -25.82 2.41
CA TYR A 117 6.50 -24.70 3.25
C TYR A 117 5.52 -25.14 4.34
N ALA A 118 5.75 -24.67 5.55
CA ALA A 118 4.82 -24.78 6.67
C ALA A 118 3.90 -23.56 6.78
N ASN A 119 4.32 -22.43 6.22
CA ASN A 119 3.52 -21.21 6.09
C ASN A 119 4.09 -20.35 4.99
N VAL A 120 3.22 -19.68 4.23
CA VAL A 120 3.56 -18.62 3.26
C VAL A 120 2.67 -17.42 3.51
N ALA A 121 3.20 -16.22 3.33
CA ALA A 121 2.44 -15.01 3.63
C ALA A 121 2.97 -13.79 2.88
N ARG A 122 2.09 -12.80 2.69
CA ARG A 122 2.40 -11.41 2.37
C ARG A 122 3.32 -11.23 1.17
N PRO A 123 2.86 -11.59 -0.01
CA PRO A 123 3.63 -11.32 -1.22
C PRO A 123 3.63 -9.83 -1.56
N PHE A 124 4.79 -9.39 -2.05
CA PHE A 124 5.02 -8.07 -2.64
C PHE A 124 5.49 -8.23 -4.06
N ILE A 125 5.04 -7.37 -4.94
CA ILE A 125 5.51 -7.34 -6.31
C ILE A 125 6.28 -6.04 -6.56
N SER A 126 7.51 -6.15 -7.09
CA SER A 126 8.33 -5.00 -7.48
C SER A 126 8.04 -4.57 -8.92
N ASP A 127 8.49 -3.35 -9.28
CA ASP A 127 8.44 -2.85 -10.66
C ASP A 127 9.41 -3.59 -11.60
N HIS A 128 10.34 -4.35 -11.05
CA HIS A 128 11.30 -5.18 -11.81
C HIS A 128 10.81 -6.62 -12.04
N GLY A 129 9.59 -6.95 -11.60
CA GLY A 129 9.02 -8.27 -11.78
C GLY A 129 9.52 -9.30 -10.77
N ASP A 130 10.02 -8.87 -9.63
CA ASP A 130 10.32 -9.73 -8.49
C ASP A 130 9.11 -9.83 -7.58
N THR A 131 8.86 -11.01 -7.04
CA THR A 131 7.90 -11.20 -5.95
C THR A 131 8.63 -11.62 -4.70
N ILE A 132 8.54 -10.80 -3.66
CA ILE A 132 9.12 -11.07 -2.35
C ILE A 132 8.01 -11.53 -1.42
N TYR A 133 8.26 -12.59 -0.66
CA TYR A 133 7.27 -13.14 0.26
C TYR A 133 7.92 -13.76 1.47
N HIS A 134 7.13 -13.99 2.50
CA HIS A 134 7.54 -14.71 3.70
C HIS A 134 7.26 -16.20 3.54
N GLY A 135 8.17 -17.04 4.03
CA GLY A 135 7.94 -18.47 4.10
C GLY A 135 8.64 -19.08 5.32
N SER A 136 8.00 -20.03 5.98
CA SER A 136 8.65 -20.92 6.93
C SER A 136 8.73 -22.31 6.33
N PHE A 137 9.88 -22.98 6.49
CA PHE A 137 10.05 -24.34 5.97
C PHE A 137 9.62 -25.38 6.99
N SER A 138 9.08 -26.50 6.52
CA SER A 138 8.75 -27.64 7.37
C SER A 138 9.99 -28.21 8.04
N GLY A 139 9.90 -28.50 9.34
CA GLY A 139 11.03 -29.01 10.11
C GLY A 139 11.94 -27.94 10.75
N GLN A 140 11.71 -26.66 10.44
CA GLN A 140 12.31 -25.58 11.23
C GLN A 140 11.68 -25.54 12.64
N PRO A 141 12.42 -25.14 13.69
CA PRO A 141 11.84 -24.99 15.03
C PRO A 141 10.57 -24.16 14.93
N ALA A 142 9.49 -24.63 15.55
CA ALA A 142 8.22 -23.91 15.59
C ALA A 142 8.47 -22.54 16.23
N ALA A 143 8.69 -21.56 15.39
CA ALA A 143 8.76 -20.18 15.84
C ALA A 143 7.39 -19.75 16.31
N THR A 144 7.37 -19.04 17.41
CA THR A 144 6.21 -18.19 17.72
C THR A 144 5.91 -17.38 16.46
N GLN A 145 4.65 -17.21 16.09
CA GLN A 145 4.14 -16.66 14.80
C GLN A 145 4.82 -15.37 14.26
N ARG A 146 5.87 -14.87 14.92
CA ARG A 146 6.60 -13.64 14.62
C ARG A 146 8.10 -13.83 14.32
N SER A 147 8.72 -14.99 14.60
CA SER A 147 10.18 -15.04 14.74
C SER A 147 10.96 -16.07 13.93
N ALA A 148 10.35 -16.92 13.10
CA ALA A 148 11.12 -17.81 12.20
C ALA A 148 10.58 -17.69 10.76
N VAL A 149 10.59 -16.51 10.25
CA VAL A 149 10.20 -16.22 8.88
C VAL A 149 11.47 -16.11 8.05
N ASN A 150 11.51 -16.79 6.92
CA ASN A 150 12.51 -16.54 5.89
C ASN A 150 11.95 -15.50 4.91
N ILE A 151 12.81 -14.67 4.36
CA ILE A 151 12.49 -13.76 3.28
C ILE A 151 12.95 -14.40 1.98
N LEU A 152 12.01 -14.60 1.06
CA LEU A 152 12.25 -15.23 -0.23
C LEU A 152 11.95 -14.26 -1.36
N ARG A 153 12.71 -14.36 -2.45
CA ARG A 153 12.53 -13.60 -3.68
C ARG A 153 12.36 -14.56 -4.84
N ASN A 154 11.26 -14.45 -5.56
CA ASN A 154 11.00 -15.15 -6.81
C ASN A 154 11.13 -14.18 -7.98
N ARG A 155 11.87 -14.59 -9.00
CA ARG A 155 11.98 -13.90 -10.30
C ARG A 155 11.58 -14.87 -11.40
N LEU A 156 10.82 -14.41 -12.37
CA LEU A 156 10.38 -15.24 -13.49
C LEU A 156 11.59 -15.91 -14.19
N GLY A 157 11.51 -17.24 -14.36
CA GLY A 157 12.56 -18.03 -15.01
C GLY A 157 13.78 -18.34 -14.12
N HIS A 158 13.76 -17.97 -12.85
CA HIS A 158 14.80 -18.26 -11.88
C HIS A 158 14.26 -19.10 -10.72
N THR A 159 15.14 -19.82 -10.04
CA THR A 159 14.82 -20.46 -8.75
C THR A 159 14.67 -19.39 -7.67
N ASP A 160 13.84 -19.67 -6.66
CA ASP A 160 13.69 -18.77 -5.53
C ASP A 160 15.02 -18.53 -4.82
N VAL A 161 15.29 -17.27 -4.52
CA VAL A 161 16.45 -16.84 -3.76
C VAL A 161 16.02 -16.61 -2.32
N VAL A 162 16.72 -17.24 -1.38
CA VAL A 162 16.59 -16.94 0.05
C VAL A 162 17.39 -15.66 0.34
N VAL A 163 16.69 -14.56 0.57
CA VAL A 163 17.33 -13.27 0.93
C VAL A 163 17.85 -13.31 2.35
N ALA A 164 17.05 -13.82 3.29
CA ALA A 164 17.47 -14.06 4.67
C ALA A 164 16.72 -15.26 5.26
N ALA A 165 17.39 -16.07 6.05
CA ALA A 165 16.80 -17.25 6.69
C ALA A 165 17.21 -17.40 8.14
N HIS A 166 16.27 -17.86 8.95
CA HIS A 166 16.55 -18.32 10.31
C HIS A 166 17.66 -19.39 10.28
N GLY A 167 18.69 -19.23 11.12
CA GLY A 167 19.84 -20.12 11.19
C GLY A 167 20.93 -19.87 10.14
N SER A 168 20.72 -19.00 9.13
CA SER A 168 21.77 -18.58 8.24
C SER A 168 22.68 -17.52 8.86
N ILE A 169 23.94 -17.43 8.40
CA ILE A 169 24.88 -16.41 8.87
C ILE A 169 24.36 -15.03 8.44
N ALA A 170 24.23 -14.13 9.40
CA ALA A 170 23.84 -12.75 9.14
C ALA A 170 25.01 -12.00 8.46
N PRO A 171 24.81 -11.37 7.29
CA PRO A 171 25.85 -10.64 6.57
C PRO A 171 26.58 -9.63 7.46
N SER A 172 27.88 -9.46 7.19
CA SER A 172 28.80 -8.60 7.97
C SER A 172 28.96 -8.99 9.43
N THR A 173 28.59 -10.23 9.77
CA THR A 173 28.76 -10.82 11.10
C THR A 173 29.29 -12.25 11.01
N SER A 174 29.65 -12.86 12.17
CA SER A 174 30.01 -14.27 12.28
C SER A 174 28.91 -15.10 12.98
N VAL A 175 27.71 -14.55 13.15
CA VAL A 175 26.63 -15.14 13.92
C VAL A 175 25.39 -15.40 13.04
N THR A 176 24.50 -16.24 13.51
CA THR A 176 23.32 -16.64 12.75
C THR A 176 22.07 -15.88 13.20
N TYR A 177 21.14 -15.65 12.27
CA TYR A 177 19.82 -15.16 12.61
C TYR A 177 19.06 -16.18 13.47
N PHE A 178 18.53 -15.73 14.60
CA PHE A 178 17.52 -16.50 15.33
C PHE A 178 16.12 -15.90 15.15
N GLU A 179 16.05 -14.65 14.66
CA GLU A 179 14.82 -13.92 14.47
C GLU A 179 14.96 -13.01 13.25
N ILE A 180 13.97 -13.04 12.36
CA ILE A 180 13.85 -12.16 11.21
C ILE A 180 12.44 -11.59 11.27
N HIS A 181 12.34 -10.27 11.36
CA HIS A 181 11.07 -9.57 11.37
C HIS A 181 10.62 -9.27 9.94
N ARG A 182 9.40 -8.77 9.83
CA ARG A 182 8.81 -8.42 8.55
C ARG A 182 9.66 -7.40 7.81
N PRO A 183 9.99 -7.64 6.54
CA PRO A 183 10.74 -6.69 5.76
C PRO A 183 9.88 -5.50 5.33
N SER A 184 10.51 -4.35 5.21
CA SER A 184 10.11 -3.26 4.32
C SER A 184 10.72 -3.51 2.94
N ILE A 185 9.98 -3.23 1.88
CA ILE A 185 10.37 -3.52 0.50
C ILE A 185 10.08 -2.30 -0.36
N ASN A 186 10.99 -1.94 -1.25
CA ASN A 186 10.79 -0.83 -2.17
C ASN A 186 10.30 -1.28 -3.56
N ALA A 187 10.02 -0.33 -4.45
CA ALA A 187 9.55 -0.61 -5.80
C ALA A 187 10.56 -1.40 -6.66
N ASN A 188 11.85 -1.35 -6.33
CA ASN A 188 12.88 -2.13 -7.03
C ASN A 188 12.96 -3.59 -6.56
N GLY A 189 12.30 -3.91 -5.44
CA GLY A 189 12.38 -5.21 -4.80
C GLY A 189 13.51 -5.34 -3.77
N ASP A 190 14.20 -4.23 -3.43
CA ASP A 190 15.19 -4.23 -2.36
C ASP A 190 14.51 -4.36 -1.01
N VAL A 191 15.17 -5.03 -0.08
CA VAL A 191 14.61 -5.44 1.21
C VAL A 191 15.38 -4.79 2.35
N ALA A 192 14.66 -4.36 3.39
CA ALA A 192 15.23 -3.98 4.67
C ALA A 192 14.43 -4.63 5.82
N PHE A 193 15.08 -5.12 6.86
CA PHE A 193 14.39 -5.75 7.99
C PHE A 193 15.16 -5.62 9.30
N PHE A 194 14.44 -5.72 10.41
CA PHE A 194 15.02 -5.96 11.72
C PHE A 194 15.31 -7.44 11.90
N GLY A 195 16.48 -7.76 12.44
CA GLY A 195 16.88 -9.12 12.77
C GLY A 195 17.47 -9.23 14.15
N GLY A 196 17.23 -10.36 14.81
CA GLY A 196 17.93 -10.78 16.00
C GLY A 196 18.97 -11.83 15.66
N VAL A 197 20.18 -11.70 16.20
CA VAL A 197 21.24 -12.69 16.04
C VAL A 197 21.63 -13.28 17.39
N ASN A 198 22.01 -14.55 17.38
CA ASN A 198 22.38 -15.29 18.58
C ASN A 198 23.84 -15.77 18.46
N ALA A 199 24.72 -15.10 19.19
CA ALA A 199 26.01 -15.66 19.53
C ALA A 199 25.89 -16.42 20.85
N SER A 200 26.71 -17.42 21.07
CA SER A 200 26.71 -18.21 22.32
C SER A 200 26.90 -17.37 23.59
N VAL A 201 27.35 -16.13 23.46
CA VAL A 201 27.66 -15.19 24.55
C VAL A 201 26.90 -13.87 24.42
N ASP A 202 26.53 -13.43 23.18
CA ASP A 202 25.92 -12.13 22.93
C ASP A 202 24.72 -12.26 22.00
N LYS A 203 23.53 -11.91 22.50
CA LYS A 203 22.35 -11.67 21.67
C LYS A 203 22.30 -10.19 21.37
N TYR A 204 22.21 -9.81 20.10
CA TYR A 204 21.99 -8.43 19.72
C TYR A 204 21.01 -8.32 18.55
N GLN A 205 20.50 -7.13 18.38
CA GLN A 205 19.60 -6.74 17.31
C GLN A 205 20.35 -5.93 16.27
N GLY A 206 19.89 -6.02 15.03
CA GLY A 206 20.42 -5.23 13.94
C GLY A 206 19.37 -4.93 12.89
N ILE A 207 19.75 -4.05 11.98
CA ILE A 207 19.03 -3.74 10.76
C ILE A 207 19.89 -4.17 9.59
N TRP A 208 19.33 -4.98 8.72
CA TRP A 208 19.95 -5.39 7.46
C TRP A 208 19.15 -4.84 6.30
N ALA A 209 19.82 -4.44 5.23
CA ALA A 209 19.19 -3.93 4.03
C ALA A 209 20.04 -4.18 2.78
N GLU A 210 19.37 -4.26 1.64
CA GLU A 210 19.97 -4.19 0.31
C GLU A 210 20.10 -2.72 -0.09
N VAL A 211 21.14 -2.05 0.42
CA VAL A 211 21.34 -0.61 0.23
C VAL A 211 21.84 -0.35 -1.20
N GLY A 212 21.11 0.49 -1.95
CA GLY A 212 21.51 0.85 -3.32
C GLY A 212 21.42 -0.30 -4.33
N GLY A 213 20.65 -1.35 -4.05
CA GLY A 213 20.51 -2.53 -4.92
C GLY A 213 21.69 -3.51 -4.83
N GLU A 214 22.56 -3.32 -3.85
CA GLU A 214 23.70 -4.20 -3.55
C GLU A 214 23.25 -5.44 -2.74
N ALA A 215 24.18 -6.32 -2.42
CA ALA A 215 23.91 -7.45 -1.54
C ALA A 215 23.49 -6.99 -0.14
N LEU A 216 22.69 -7.82 0.53
CA LEU A 216 22.25 -7.59 1.90
C LEU A 216 23.45 -7.32 2.84
N ASP A 217 23.43 -6.20 3.53
CA ASP A 217 24.46 -5.78 4.47
C ASP A 217 23.88 -5.22 5.77
N LEU A 218 24.72 -5.12 6.81
CA LEU A 218 24.37 -4.60 8.12
C LEU A 218 24.36 -3.06 8.10
N VAL A 219 23.21 -2.45 8.38
CA VAL A 219 23.04 -0.99 8.43
C VAL A 219 23.32 -0.44 9.82
N ALA A 220 22.81 -1.10 10.86
CA ALA A 220 22.98 -0.69 12.25
C ALA A 220 22.94 -1.91 13.18
N ARG A 221 23.71 -1.86 14.28
CA ARG A 221 23.78 -2.94 15.27
C ARG A 221 23.69 -2.39 16.68
N GLN A 222 22.95 -3.06 17.52
CA GLN A 222 22.90 -2.78 18.96
C GLN A 222 24.31 -2.81 19.57
N GLY A 223 24.65 -1.79 20.35
CA GLY A 223 25.97 -1.61 20.95
C GLY A 223 26.95 -0.78 20.14
N ASP A 224 26.74 -0.62 18.81
CA ASP A 224 27.58 0.26 17.99
C ASP A 224 27.30 1.74 18.29
N SER A 225 28.25 2.62 17.99
CA SER A 225 28.05 4.06 18.08
C SER A 225 26.85 4.49 17.25
N ALA A 226 25.93 5.27 17.87
CA ALA A 226 24.79 5.83 17.19
C ALA A 226 25.16 7.18 16.54
N PRO A 227 25.34 7.26 15.21
CA PRO A 227 25.84 8.48 14.55
C PRO A 227 24.98 9.70 14.85
N GLY A 228 25.62 10.86 15.01
CA GLY A 228 24.94 12.11 15.41
C GLY A 228 24.59 12.20 16.88
N THR A 229 24.97 11.21 17.70
CA THR A 229 24.78 11.18 19.15
C THR A 229 26.11 10.95 19.86
N THR A 230 26.13 11.04 21.19
CA THR A 230 27.26 10.65 22.04
C THR A 230 27.09 9.25 22.62
N GLY A 231 26.06 8.52 22.19
CA GLY A 231 25.68 7.21 22.71
C GLY A 231 25.88 6.07 21.74
N THR A 232 25.41 4.91 22.16
CA THR A 232 25.36 3.68 21.36
C THR A 232 23.93 3.27 21.10
N PHE A 233 23.67 2.54 20.01
CA PHE A 233 22.37 1.92 19.79
C PHE A 233 22.05 0.98 20.94
N ARG A 234 20.91 1.20 21.59
CA ARG A 234 20.46 0.40 22.71
C ARG A 234 19.46 -0.65 22.27
N ASP A 235 18.46 -0.20 21.51
CA ASP A 235 17.37 -1.05 21.06
C ASP A 235 16.99 -0.63 19.64
N LEU A 236 17.03 -1.59 18.75
CA LEU A 236 16.59 -1.45 17.37
C LEU A 236 15.25 -2.16 17.15
N SER A 237 14.73 -2.86 18.19
CA SER A 237 13.51 -3.66 18.14
C SER A 237 12.42 -3.22 19.11
N GLU A 238 12.71 -2.34 20.08
CA GLU A 238 11.79 -1.94 21.17
C GLU A 238 10.42 -1.46 20.66
N LEU A 239 10.34 -1.26 19.37
CA LEU A 239 9.21 -0.72 18.69
C LEU A 239 8.43 -1.77 17.91
N LEU A 240 8.71 -3.05 18.14
CA LEU A 240 8.05 -4.21 17.52
C LEU A 240 6.54 -4.32 17.80
N THR A 241 6.01 -3.50 18.67
CA THR A 241 4.56 -3.38 18.83
C THR A 241 3.89 -2.71 17.63
N PHE A 242 4.67 -2.00 16.80
CA PHE A 242 4.19 -1.33 15.59
C PHE A 242 5.14 -1.61 14.43
N ASP A 243 4.73 -2.44 13.51
CA ASP A 243 5.46 -2.96 12.34
C ASP A 243 5.99 -1.90 11.34
N SER A 244 5.95 -0.61 11.67
CA SER A 244 6.22 0.51 10.76
C SER A 244 7.48 1.32 11.06
N SER A 245 8.37 0.81 11.94
CA SER A 245 9.54 1.58 12.39
C SER A 245 10.73 1.58 11.43
N LEU A 246 10.64 0.86 10.31
CA LEU A 246 11.67 0.73 9.27
C LEU A 246 11.04 0.92 7.89
N ALA A 247 11.70 1.67 7.03
CA ALA A 247 11.29 1.94 5.67
C ALA A 247 12.49 1.93 4.71
N ILE A 248 12.32 1.43 3.48
CA ILE A 248 13.30 1.50 2.40
C ILE A 248 12.68 2.18 1.17
N GLY A 249 13.32 3.25 0.69
CA GLY A 249 12.92 3.98 -0.52
C GLY A 249 13.51 3.38 -1.80
N SER A 250 12.89 3.65 -2.96
CA SER A 250 13.33 3.12 -4.27
C SER A 250 14.74 3.53 -4.68
N GLY A 251 15.30 4.60 -4.11
CA GLY A 251 16.69 4.97 -4.28
C GLY A 251 17.67 4.26 -3.35
N GLY A 252 17.22 3.26 -2.57
CA GLY A 252 18.08 2.53 -1.63
C GLY A 252 18.33 3.25 -0.30
N HIS A 253 17.59 4.32 0.01
CA HIS A 253 17.64 4.97 1.31
C HIS A 253 16.88 4.13 2.34
N VAL A 254 17.46 3.96 3.53
CA VAL A 254 16.83 3.20 4.63
C VAL A 254 16.60 4.13 5.80
N ALA A 255 15.36 4.33 6.19
CA ALA A 255 14.99 5.11 7.35
C ALA A 255 14.46 4.22 8.46
N PHE A 256 14.86 4.46 9.70
CA PHE A 256 14.37 3.70 10.84
C PHE A 256 14.31 4.55 12.10
N ARG A 257 13.36 4.19 12.95
CA ARG A 257 13.30 4.65 14.33
C ARG A 257 14.06 3.63 15.19
N GLY A 258 14.85 4.14 16.14
CA GLY A 258 15.56 3.31 17.10
C GLY A 258 15.77 4.06 18.42
N ALA A 259 16.29 3.37 19.42
CA ALA A 259 16.71 3.97 20.67
C ALA A 259 18.22 3.95 20.80
N PHE A 260 18.79 5.01 21.39
CA PHE A 260 20.19 5.09 21.77
C PHE A 260 20.34 5.41 23.27
N PHE A 261 21.47 5.12 23.80
CA PHE A 261 21.79 5.32 25.21
C PHE A 261 23.10 6.10 25.34
N ASN A 262 23.04 7.21 26.08
CA ASN A 262 24.22 7.92 26.57
C ASN A 262 24.22 7.92 28.11
N ASP A 263 23.37 8.67 28.76
CA ASP A 263 23.07 8.69 30.18
C ASP A 263 21.61 8.27 30.47
N ARG A 264 20.79 8.31 29.44
CA ARG A 264 19.38 7.84 29.42
C ARG A 264 19.03 7.30 28.04
N THR A 265 17.97 6.52 27.96
CA THR A 265 17.42 6.05 26.69
C THR A 265 16.66 7.18 25.99
N GLN A 266 16.93 7.40 24.72
CA GLN A 266 16.29 8.41 23.87
C GLN A 266 15.97 7.81 22.50
N GLY A 267 14.82 8.19 21.95
CA GLY A 267 14.42 7.82 20.59
C GLY A 267 15.03 8.76 19.54
N ALA A 268 15.27 8.23 18.36
CA ALA A 268 15.68 9.02 17.20
C ALA A 268 15.26 8.37 15.89
N ILE A 269 15.30 9.13 14.80
CA ILE A 269 15.16 8.63 13.43
C ILE A 269 16.53 8.76 12.75
N TRP A 270 16.98 7.68 12.17
CA TRP A 270 18.17 7.63 11.33
C TRP A 270 17.80 7.39 9.88
N LEU A 271 18.64 7.93 9.01
CA LEU A 271 18.60 7.71 7.56
C LEU A 271 19.97 7.19 7.10
N ALA A 272 19.97 5.99 6.53
CA ALA A 272 21.09 5.47 5.76
C ALA A 272 20.94 5.88 4.29
N THR A 273 22.01 6.41 3.72
CA THR A 273 22.09 6.73 2.28
C THR A 273 22.37 5.47 1.46
N PRO A 274 22.17 5.47 0.13
CA PRO A 274 22.52 4.36 -0.76
C PRO A 274 24.02 3.98 -0.73
N THR A 275 24.88 4.84 -0.21
CA THR A 275 26.31 4.57 -0.03
C THR A 275 26.66 4.02 1.36
N GLY A 276 25.65 3.72 2.19
CA GLY A 276 25.83 3.20 3.54
C GLY A 276 26.13 4.25 4.62
N ALA A 277 26.20 5.55 4.27
CA ALA A 277 26.41 6.59 5.27
C ALA A 277 25.12 6.75 6.13
N LEU A 278 25.26 6.64 7.45
CA LEU A 278 24.17 6.72 8.42
C LEU A 278 24.21 8.05 9.17
N GLN A 279 23.07 8.76 9.24
CA GLN A 279 22.95 10.03 9.95
C GLN A 279 21.66 10.07 10.78
N ALA A 280 21.72 10.73 11.95
CA ALA A 280 20.53 11.07 12.71
C ALA A 280 19.81 12.28 12.07
N ILE A 281 18.52 12.14 11.81
CA ILE A 281 17.68 13.21 11.23
C ILE A 281 16.99 14.00 12.33
N VAL A 282 16.52 13.31 13.37
CA VAL A 282 15.85 13.91 14.52
C VAL A 282 16.08 13.05 15.75
N ARG A 283 16.21 13.70 16.92
CA ARG A 283 16.40 13.03 18.21
C ARG A 283 15.45 13.64 19.24
N GLU A 284 15.03 12.85 20.19
CA GLU A 284 14.36 13.35 21.38
C GLU A 284 15.26 14.36 22.10
N GLY A 285 14.68 15.49 22.48
CA GLY A 285 15.39 16.63 23.08
C GLY A 285 15.89 17.68 22.09
N ASP A 286 15.98 17.38 20.78
CA ASP A 286 16.28 18.40 19.76
C ASP A 286 15.14 19.43 19.67
N VAL A 287 15.46 20.65 19.28
CA VAL A 287 14.46 21.69 19.00
C VAL A 287 13.57 21.23 17.84
N ALA A 288 12.27 21.24 18.04
CA ALA A 288 11.29 20.90 17.01
C ALA A 288 11.04 22.11 16.10
N PRO A 289 11.52 22.11 14.84
CA PRO A 289 11.40 23.26 13.93
C PRO A 289 9.95 23.68 13.74
N GLY A 290 9.71 25.00 13.67
CA GLY A 290 8.37 25.57 13.56
C GLY A 290 7.56 25.57 14.86
N THR A 291 8.18 25.19 15.99
CA THR A 291 7.55 25.21 17.32
C THR A 291 8.48 25.87 18.35
N ASN A 292 7.98 26.12 19.56
CA ASN A 292 8.77 26.55 20.70
C ASN A 292 9.11 25.40 21.68
N ALA A 293 9.04 24.16 21.19
CA ALA A 293 9.22 22.95 21.99
C ALA A 293 10.39 22.10 21.48
N THR A 294 10.76 21.10 22.25
CA THR A 294 11.67 20.02 21.82
C THR A 294 10.87 18.76 21.52
N PHE A 295 11.44 17.87 20.70
CA PHE A 295 10.86 16.55 20.48
C PHE A 295 10.82 15.77 21.80
N SER A 296 9.62 15.36 22.22
CA SER A 296 9.44 14.47 23.38
C SER A 296 9.46 12.99 22.98
N ALA A 297 9.13 12.72 21.73
CA ALA A 297 9.15 11.41 21.11
C ALA A 297 9.13 11.56 19.59
N VAL A 298 9.59 10.55 18.89
CA VAL A 298 9.57 10.48 17.41
C VAL A 298 8.77 9.26 16.97
N GLY A 299 7.95 9.41 15.95
CA GLY A 299 7.15 8.32 15.38
C GLY A 299 7.89 7.60 14.24
N PRO A 300 7.26 6.59 13.65
CA PRO A 300 7.84 5.83 12.55
C PRO A 300 8.01 6.70 11.30
N PRO A 301 9.19 6.61 10.63
CA PRO A 301 9.43 7.36 9.40
C PRO A 301 8.86 6.65 8.17
N ARG A 302 8.54 7.44 7.15
CA ARG A 302 8.35 7.03 5.77
C ARG A 302 9.48 7.63 4.95
N VAL A 303 10.00 6.90 3.96
CA VAL A 303 11.09 7.37 3.11
C VAL A 303 10.77 7.11 1.65
N ASN A 304 11.09 8.06 0.77
CA ASN A 304 11.03 7.88 -0.68
C ASN A 304 12.42 7.65 -1.30
N GLY A 305 12.47 7.42 -2.61
CA GLY A 305 13.72 7.16 -3.33
C GLY A 305 14.73 8.31 -3.31
N ARG A 306 14.30 9.54 -2.99
CA ARG A 306 15.18 10.70 -2.83
C ARG A 306 15.74 10.88 -1.42
N GLY A 307 15.37 9.98 -0.49
CA GLY A 307 15.73 10.09 0.93
C GLY A 307 14.96 11.18 1.67
N GLU A 308 13.82 11.63 1.13
CA GLU A 308 12.91 12.50 1.86
C GLU A 308 12.12 11.67 2.86
N LEU A 309 11.85 12.24 4.03
CA LEU A 309 11.09 11.58 5.09
C LEU A 309 9.78 12.32 5.37
N ALA A 310 8.76 11.55 5.77
CA ALA A 310 7.58 12.05 6.46
C ALA A 310 7.38 11.24 7.74
N TYR A 311 7.06 11.91 8.85
CA TYR A 311 6.76 11.23 10.10
C TYR A 311 5.90 12.12 11.01
N SER A 312 5.11 11.50 11.87
CA SER A 312 4.44 12.16 12.99
C SER A 312 5.27 11.96 14.25
N ASN A 313 5.07 12.79 15.28
CA ASN A 313 5.59 12.45 16.61
C ASN A 313 4.77 11.29 17.20
N ASP A 314 5.30 10.66 18.24
CA ASP A 314 4.74 9.44 18.85
C ASP A 314 3.26 9.58 19.29
N SER A 315 2.85 10.79 19.69
CA SER A 315 1.45 11.09 20.04
C SER A 315 0.61 11.60 18.85
N GLY A 316 1.17 11.64 17.62
CA GLY A 316 0.49 12.14 16.43
C GLY A 316 0.02 13.59 16.52
N ARG A 317 0.71 14.44 17.32
CA ARG A 317 0.32 15.84 17.53
C ARG A 317 0.89 16.79 16.50
N ALA A 318 1.90 16.38 15.76
CA ALA A 318 2.49 17.16 14.69
C ALA A 318 3.07 16.25 13.62
N LEU A 319 3.16 16.77 12.41
CA LEU A 319 3.66 16.10 11.21
C LEU A 319 4.83 16.91 10.65
N TRP A 320 5.96 16.26 10.41
CA TRP A 320 7.15 16.84 9.80
C TRP A 320 7.53 16.15 8.51
N ARG A 321 8.24 16.89 7.67
CA ARG A 321 8.94 16.39 6.50
C ARG A 321 10.41 16.78 6.59
N TYR A 322 11.27 15.89 6.11
CA TYR A 322 12.69 16.15 5.93
C TYR A 322 13.06 15.98 4.45
N SER A 323 13.91 16.86 3.95
CA SER A 323 14.67 16.69 2.71
C SER A 323 16.09 17.22 2.88
N THR A 324 17.01 16.79 2.04
CA THR A 324 18.40 17.31 2.05
C THR A 324 18.46 18.79 1.66
N GLU A 325 17.48 19.30 0.93
CA GLU A 325 17.43 20.69 0.46
C GLU A 325 16.89 21.66 1.54
N THR A 326 15.83 21.24 2.23
CA THR A 326 15.12 22.12 3.18
C THR A 326 15.41 21.81 4.63
N GLY A 327 16.07 20.67 4.90
CA GLY A 327 16.15 20.13 6.26
C GLY A 327 14.77 19.69 6.77
N LEU A 328 14.59 19.77 8.07
CA LEU A 328 13.35 19.35 8.74
C LEU A 328 12.35 20.52 8.79
N VAL A 329 11.16 20.32 8.24
CA VAL A 329 10.08 21.32 8.13
C VAL A 329 8.80 20.79 8.76
N LEU A 330 8.13 21.63 9.56
CA LEU A 330 6.80 21.35 10.11
C LEU A 330 5.74 21.47 9.01
N ILE A 331 4.94 20.43 8.82
CA ILE A 331 3.82 20.41 7.87
C ILE A 331 2.52 20.84 8.56
N ALA A 332 2.21 20.25 9.71
CA ALA A 332 0.99 20.54 10.47
C ALA A 332 1.20 20.26 11.96
N ILE A 333 0.49 20.99 12.80
CA ILE A 333 0.54 20.81 14.25
C ILE A 333 -0.85 20.95 14.88
N GLN A 334 -1.09 20.20 15.94
CA GLN A 334 -2.29 20.32 16.76
C GLN A 334 -2.49 21.76 17.26
N GLY A 335 -3.72 22.28 17.15
CA GLY A 335 -4.08 23.66 17.47
C GLY A 335 -3.95 24.63 16.30
N GLN A 336 -3.30 24.25 15.21
CA GLN A 336 -3.21 25.07 14.00
C GLN A 336 -4.56 25.11 13.27
N GLN A 337 -4.92 26.29 12.72
CA GLN A 337 -6.06 26.45 11.82
C GLN A 337 -5.87 25.58 10.58
N ALA A 338 -6.82 24.71 10.31
CA ALA A 338 -6.78 23.85 9.13
C ALA A 338 -7.08 24.67 7.86
N PRO A 339 -6.24 24.61 6.82
CA PRO A 339 -6.42 25.42 5.61
C PRO A 339 -7.77 25.16 4.91
N GLY A 340 -8.46 26.23 4.51
CA GLY A 340 -9.70 26.13 3.74
C GLY A 340 -10.94 25.70 4.52
N VAL A 341 -10.84 25.49 5.84
CA VAL A 341 -11.98 25.10 6.68
C VAL A 341 -11.99 25.88 8.00
N ASP A 342 -13.16 26.14 8.54
CA ASP A 342 -13.35 26.77 9.84
C ASP A 342 -13.26 25.71 10.95
N ALA A 343 -12.06 25.18 11.17
CA ALA A 343 -11.74 24.18 12.19
C ALA A 343 -10.23 24.17 12.47
N VAL A 344 -9.81 23.69 13.62
CA VAL A 344 -8.39 23.50 13.96
C VAL A 344 -8.03 22.01 13.93
N PHE A 345 -6.78 21.68 13.62
CA PHE A 345 -6.26 20.34 13.83
C PHE A 345 -6.23 20.04 15.33
N ALA A 346 -6.99 19.07 15.79
CA ALA A 346 -7.05 18.76 17.20
C ALA A 346 -7.54 17.32 17.44
N SER A 347 -7.14 16.77 18.58
CA SER A 347 -7.75 15.57 19.16
C SER A 347 -8.23 15.92 20.57
N ASN A 348 -9.42 15.48 20.92
CA ASN A 348 -9.98 15.63 22.26
C ASN A 348 -9.71 14.40 23.14
N HIS A 349 -9.06 13.39 22.59
CA HIS A 349 -8.84 12.13 23.28
C HIS A 349 -7.35 11.80 23.36
N ILE A 350 -6.88 11.48 24.56
CA ILE A 350 -5.46 11.20 24.82
C ILE A 350 -4.91 10.01 24.03
N ASN A 351 -5.79 9.11 23.61
CA ASN A 351 -5.42 7.88 22.89
C ASN A 351 -5.67 7.95 21.37
N PHE A 352 -6.18 9.08 20.85
CA PHE A 352 -6.37 9.27 19.42
C PHE A 352 -5.43 10.36 18.91
N PRO A 353 -4.52 10.04 18.02
CA PRO A 353 -3.61 11.02 17.43
C PRO A 353 -4.37 12.04 16.58
N THR A 354 -3.89 13.28 16.55
CA THR A 354 -4.43 14.32 15.66
C THR A 354 -4.11 13.99 14.21
N PHE A 355 -2.89 13.50 13.93
CA PHE A 355 -2.42 13.08 12.62
C PHE A 355 -2.08 11.59 12.65
N ARG A 356 -2.59 10.85 11.66
CA ARG A 356 -2.41 9.39 11.56
C ARG A 356 -1.72 9.03 10.26
N ASP A 357 -0.82 8.07 10.35
CA ASP A 357 -0.25 7.29 9.27
C ASP A 357 0.10 8.07 7.99
N PRO A 358 1.10 8.98 8.05
CA PRO A 358 1.50 9.69 6.84
C PRO A 358 2.03 8.70 5.81
N ALA A 359 1.50 8.74 4.59
CA ALA A 359 2.08 8.12 3.41
C ALA A 359 2.96 9.14 2.68
N LEU A 360 4.06 8.69 2.07
CA LEU A 360 4.96 9.53 1.29
C LEU A 360 5.20 8.91 -0.08
N GLY A 361 4.78 9.60 -1.14
CA GLY A 361 4.99 9.18 -2.52
C GLY A 361 6.39 9.55 -3.05
N GLU A 362 6.83 8.87 -4.12
CA GLU A 362 8.12 9.13 -4.78
C GLU A 362 8.24 10.56 -5.32
N GLY A 363 7.13 11.19 -5.66
CA GLY A 363 7.07 12.61 -6.03
C GLY A 363 7.27 13.59 -4.88
N GLY A 364 7.34 13.10 -3.63
CA GLY A 364 7.43 13.93 -2.42
C GLY A 364 6.08 14.46 -1.94
N HIS A 365 5.00 13.98 -2.50
CA HIS A 365 3.65 14.22 -1.99
C HIS A 365 3.40 13.38 -0.75
N ALA A 366 2.70 13.94 0.24
CA ALA A 366 2.28 13.19 1.42
C ALA A 366 0.75 13.16 1.54
N ALA A 367 0.22 12.04 2.02
CA ALA A 367 -1.19 11.89 2.39
C ALA A 367 -1.29 11.48 3.85
N PHE A 368 -2.29 11.98 4.55
CA PHE A 368 -2.51 11.63 5.96
C PHE A 368 -3.97 11.85 6.37
N ALA A 369 -4.40 11.12 7.37
CA ALA A 369 -5.66 11.37 8.04
C ALA A 369 -5.45 12.32 9.22
N ALA A 370 -6.39 13.24 9.43
CA ALA A 370 -6.35 14.17 10.54
C ALA A 370 -7.72 14.37 11.19
N SER A 371 -7.69 14.58 12.51
CA SER A 371 -8.86 15.00 13.29
C SER A 371 -8.97 16.52 13.30
N LEU A 372 -10.18 17.03 13.11
CA LEU A 372 -10.53 18.45 13.12
C LEU A 372 -11.50 18.75 14.25
N LEU A 373 -11.33 19.91 14.90
CA LEU A 373 -12.23 20.40 15.93
C LEU A 373 -12.83 21.75 15.52
N LYS A 374 -14.18 21.81 15.53
CA LYS A 374 -14.93 23.05 15.40
C LYS A 374 -15.91 23.18 16.59
N GLY A 375 -15.68 24.15 17.47
CA GLY A 375 -16.41 24.22 18.74
C GLY A 375 -16.16 22.95 19.56
N ASN A 376 -17.22 22.16 19.80
CA ASN A 376 -17.15 20.87 20.50
C ASN A 376 -17.35 19.67 19.57
N VAL A 377 -17.34 19.88 18.25
CA VAL A 377 -17.58 18.82 17.27
C VAL A 377 -16.25 18.37 16.66
N MET A 378 -15.94 17.09 16.83
CA MET A 378 -14.81 16.42 16.18
C MET A 378 -15.26 15.80 14.87
N THR A 379 -14.42 15.90 13.84
CA THR A 379 -14.61 15.24 12.54
C THR A 379 -13.27 14.72 12.04
N GLU A 380 -13.31 13.64 11.27
CA GLU A 380 -12.14 13.11 10.56
C GLU A 380 -12.01 13.70 9.16
N SER A 381 -10.80 13.69 8.63
CA SER A 381 -10.49 14.24 7.30
C SER A 381 -9.24 13.62 6.69
N ILE A 382 -9.20 13.58 5.36
CA ILE A 382 -8.04 13.17 4.57
C ILE A 382 -7.40 14.41 3.94
N TRP A 383 -6.09 14.48 4.05
CA TRP A 383 -5.27 15.61 3.60
C TRP A 383 -4.19 15.18 2.64
N HIS A 384 -3.88 16.07 1.72
CA HIS A 384 -2.75 16.03 0.81
C HIS A 384 -1.81 17.18 1.15
N ALA A 385 -0.52 16.87 1.33
CA ALA A 385 0.56 17.85 1.32
C ALA A 385 1.34 17.69 0.02
N ASP A 386 1.48 18.76 -0.74
CA ASP A 386 2.32 18.75 -1.92
C ASP A 386 3.83 18.82 -1.56
N PRO A 387 4.76 18.68 -2.52
CA PRO A 387 6.20 18.79 -2.25
C PRO A 387 6.64 20.11 -1.64
N SER A 388 5.89 21.20 -1.80
CA SER A 388 6.17 22.49 -1.16
C SER A 388 5.68 22.57 0.29
N GLY A 389 4.85 21.60 0.72
CA GLY A 389 4.19 21.58 2.04
C GLY A 389 2.82 22.27 2.03
N GLU A 390 2.28 22.69 0.87
CA GLU A 390 0.92 23.22 0.79
C GLU A 390 -0.09 22.12 1.11
N LEU A 391 -1.01 22.44 2.03
CA LEU A 391 -2.03 21.49 2.51
C LEU A 391 -3.36 21.71 1.79
N LYS A 392 -3.93 20.61 1.30
CA LYS A 392 -5.27 20.56 0.70
C LYS A 392 -6.10 19.45 1.33
N MET A 393 -7.30 19.79 1.79
CA MET A 393 -8.27 18.78 2.25
C MET A 393 -8.86 18.04 1.05
N VAL A 394 -8.84 16.70 1.08
CA VAL A 394 -9.35 15.82 0.02
C VAL A 394 -10.75 15.33 0.34
N ALA A 395 -10.99 14.92 1.59
CA ALA A 395 -12.28 14.43 2.07
C ALA A 395 -12.46 14.77 3.55
N ARG A 396 -13.72 14.82 4.00
CA ARG A 396 -14.08 15.10 5.39
C ARG A 396 -15.34 14.33 5.79
N GLN A 397 -15.39 13.87 7.03
CA GLN A 397 -16.58 13.32 7.66
C GLN A 397 -17.76 14.30 7.54
N GLY A 398 -18.93 13.80 7.17
CA GLY A 398 -20.14 14.57 6.92
C GLY A 398 -20.20 15.26 5.56
N ALA A 399 -19.13 15.21 4.73
CA ALA A 399 -19.19 15.67 3.36
C ALA A 399 -19.78 14.60 2.44
N PRO A 400 -20.45 14.99 1.32
CA PRO A 400 -20.94 14.04 0.33
C PRO A 400 -19.84 13.11 -0.17
N ALA A 401 -20.10 11.82 -0.21
CA ALA A 401 -19.21 10.82 -0.78
C ALA A 401 -19.47 10.72 -2.28
N PRO A 402 -18.52 11.10 -3.17
CA PRO A 402 -18.74 11.10 -4.62
C PRO A 402 -19.23 9.74 -5.13
N GLY A 403 -20.20 9.77 -6.04
CA GLY A 403 -20.78 8.56 -6.64
C GLY A 403 -21.77 7.82 -5.73
N THR A 404 -22.19 8.43 -4.63
CA THR A 404 -23.22 7.93 -3.71
C THR A 404 -24.18 9.06 -3.34
N ASP A 405 -25.33 8.69 -2.73
CA ASP A 405 -26.26 9.64 -2.08
C ASP A 405 -25.89 9.87 -0.60
N ASP A 406 -24.80 9.27 -0.14
CA ASP A 406 -24.37 9.25 1.26
C ASP A 406 -23.33 10.31 1.58
N VAL A 407 -22.97 10.41 2.86
CA VAL A 407 -21.86 11.20 3.37
C VAL A 407 -20.79 10.28 3.96
N PHE A 408 -19.53 10.73 3.95
CA PHE A 408 -18.46 10.03 4.66
C PHE A 408 -18.70 10.01 6.16
N VAL A 409 -18.50 8.85 6.79
CA VAL A 409 -18.63 8.65 8.25
C VAL A 409 -17.28 8.55 8.92
N ASP A 410 -16.34 7.81 8.31
CA ASP A 410 -14.94 7.73 8.75
C ASP A 410 -14.03 7.31 7.60
N PHE A 411 -12.73 7.29 7.89
CA PHE A 411 -11.69 6.99 6.91
C PHE A 411 -10.74 5.93 7.46
N GLY A 412 -10.35 4.99 6.58
CA GLY A 412 -9.18 4.16 6.75
C GLY A 412 -7.88 4.95 6.49
N THR A 413 -6.78 4.21 6.33
CA THR A 413 -5.51 4.81 5.92
C THR A 413 -5.59 5.31 4.48
N SER A 414 -4.75 6.28 4.16
CA SER A 414 -4.63 6.83 2.81
C SER A 414 -3.26 6.53 2.23
N THR A 415 -3.19 6.38 0.92
CA THR A 415 -1.95 6.27 0.17
C THR A 415 -1.86 7.36 -0.89
N VAL A 416 -0.64 7.63 -1.37
CA VAL A 416 -0.36 8.62 -2.40
C VAL A 416 0.67 8.08 -3.37
N ASN A 417 0.41 8.25 -4.68
CA ASN A 417 1.36 7.85 -5.71
C ASN A 417 2.39 8.97 -6.02
N ALA A 418 3.36 8.67 -6.90
CA ALA A 418 4.40 9.63 -7.28
C ALA A 418 3.86 10.92 -7.95
N ARG A 419 2.63 10.90 -8.45
CA ARG A 419 1.97 12.04 -9.10
C ARG A 419 1.11 12.88 -8.16
N GLY A 420 1.04 12.49 -6.87
CA GLY A 420 0.22 13.17 -5.87
C GLY A 420 -1.26 12.82 -5.92
N GLN A 421 -1.67 11.78 -6.65
CA GLN A 421 -3.03 11.25 -6.56
C GLN A 421 -3.15 10.44 -5.27
N LEU A 422 -4.25 10.62 -4.55
CA LEU A 422 -4.55 9.87 -3.32
C LEU A 422 -5.58 8.77 -3.60
N ALA A 423 -5.44 7.67 -2.84
CA ALA A 423 -6.48 6.66 -2.70
C ALA A 423 -6.66 6.31 -1.22
N PHE A 424 -7.90 6.00 -0.81
CA PHE A 424 -8.23 5.65 0.56
C PHE A 424 -9.50 4.80 0.64
N SER A 425 -9.66 4.05 1.72
CA SER A 425 -10.92 3.43 2.07
C SER A 425 -11.74 4.32 2.99
N ALA A 426 -13.05 4.23 2.93
CA ALA A 426 -13.96 4.98 3.79
C ALA A 426 -15.29 4.26 3.99
N ARG A 427 -16.01 4.62 5.07
CA ARG A 427 -17.42 4.22 5.29
C ARG A 427 -18.33 5.40 5.03
N THR A 428 -19.54 5.12 4.51
CA THR A 428 -20.47 6.18 4.09
C THR A 428 -21.79 6.23 4.86
N VAL A 429 -22.26 5.15 5.46
CA VAL A 429 -23.46 5.13 6.27
C VAL A 429 -23.16 4.37 7.53
N ASP A 430 -23.66 4.77 8.65
CA ASP A 430 -23.41 4.24 9.98
C ASP A 430 -22.19 3.27 10.10
N PHE A 431 -21.79 2.90 11.29
CA PHE A 431 -20.60 2.08 11.52
C PHE A 431 -20.71 0.61 11.06
N SER A 432 -21.62 0.30 10.13
CA SER A 432 -21.75 -1.03 9.55
C SER A 432 -20.59 -1.33 8.59
N PRO A 433 -19.91 -2.48 8.71
CA PRO A 433 -18.93 -2.91 7.73
C PRO A 433 -19.48 -3.12 6.32
N LEU A 434 -20.82 -3.10 6.17
CA LEU A 434 -21.53 -3.27 4.90
C LEU A 434 -21.53 -2.00 4.02
N HIS A 435 -21.09 -0.85 4.54
CA HIS A 435 -21.06 0.42 3.78
C HIS A 435 -19.66 0.95 3.56
N HIS A 436 -18.72 0.04 3.29
CA HIS A 436 -17.32 0.33 3.04
C HIS A 436 -17.07 0.50 1.53
N GLY A 437 -16.22 1.45 1.15
CA GLY A 437 -15.84 1.70 -0.23
C GLY A 437 -14.41 2.18 -0.38
N ILE A 438 -13.93 2.23 -1.61
CA ILE A 438 -12.61 2.75 -2.00
C ILE A 438 -12.84 3.94 -2.92
N TRP A 439 -12.15 5.04 -2.62
CA TRP A 439 -12.11 6.26 -3.43
C TRP A 439 -10.69 6.57 -3.82
N ALA A 440 -10.51 7.11 -5.04
CA ALA A 440 -9.22 7.58 -5.51
C ALA A 440 -9.37 8.87 -6.33
N GLN A 441 -8.33 9.70 -6.35
CA GLN A 441 -8.28 10.89 -7.18
C GLN A 441 -7.87 10.55 -8.60
N ASP A 442 -8.58 11.12 -9.57
CA ASP A 442 -8.13 11.11 -10.96
C ASP A 442 -6.95 12.10 -11.18
N ARG A 443 -6.38 12.12 -12.38
CA ARG A 443 -5.24 12.99 -12.74
C ARG A 443 -5.49 14.50 -12.54
N ASN A 444 -6.75 14.92 -12.42
CA ASN A 444 -7.14 16.29 -12.18
C ASN A 444 -7.39 16.57 -10.69
N GLY A 445 -7.13 15.59 -9.81
CA GLY A 445 -7.40 15.66 -8.38
C GLY A 445 -8.87 15.53 -8.01
N VAL A 446 -9.73 15.12 -8.95
CA VAL A 446 -11.16 14.89 -8.69
C VAL A 446 -11.32 13.51 -8.05
N LEU A 447 -11.95 13.48 -6.88
CA LEU A 447 -12.22 12.25 -6.15
C LEU A 447 -13.32 11.42 -6.84
N ARG A 448 -13.04 10.15 -7.12
CA ARG A 448 -13.92 9.19 -7.77
C ARG A 448 -14.14 7.97 -6.91
N PRO A 449 -15.34 7.38 -6.88
CA PRO A 449 -15.54 6.06 -6.32
C PRO A 449 -14.86 5.03 -7.23
N ILE A 450 -14.22 4.05 -6.64
CA ILE A 450 -13.62 2.91 -7.34
C ILE A 450 -14.57 1.72 -7.24
N VAL A 451 -14.97 1.37 -6.04
CA VAL A 451 -15.91 0.30 -5.72
C VAL A 451 -16.43 0.50 -4.29
N LYS A 452 -17.66 0.09 -4.02
CA LYS A 452 -18.24 0.07 -2.67
C LYS A 452 -19.09 -1.18 -2.44
N ALA A 453 -19.34 -1.52 -1.20
CA ALA A 453 -20.29 -2.57 -0.85
C ALA A 453 -21.68 -2.22 -1.42
N GLY A 454 -22.39 -3.22 -1.94
CA GLY A 454 -23.66 -3.07 -2.68
C GLY A 454 -23.50 -2.81 -4.18
N ASP A 455 -22.30 -2.50 -4.68
CA ASP A 455 -22.07 -2.37 -6.13
C ASP A 455 -22.12 -3.74 -6.82
N SER A 456 -22.61 -3.75 -8.05
CA SER A 456 -22.55 -4.92 -8.93
C SER A 456 -21.27 -4.88 -9.77
N LEU A 457 -20.37 -5.82 -9.54
CA LEU A 457 -19.10 -5.94 -10.26
C LEU A 457 -19.20 -7.03 -11.33
N ASN A 458 -18.79 -6.73 -12.58
CA ASN A 458 -18.67 -7.72 -13.62
C ASN A 458 -17.36 -8.51 -13.42
N VAL A 459 -17.47 -9.79 -13.07
CA VAL A 459 -16.32 -10.63 -12.69
C VAL A 459 -15.75 -11.48 -13.82
N ASN A 460 -16.31 -11.43 -15.02
CA ASN A 460 -15.82 -12.18 -16.17
C ASN A 460 -15.18 -11.33 -17.27
N ASP A 461 -15.01 -10.02 -17.01
CA ASP A 461 -14.44 -9.02 -17.93
C ASP A 461 -15.11 -8.92 -19.30
N ASN A 462 -16.26 -9.57 -19.50
CA ASN A 462 -16.98 -9.59 -20.76
C ASN A 462 -18.22 -8.67 -20.71
N PRO A 463 -18.19 -7.50 -21.34
CA PRO A 463 -19.33 -6.59 -21.31
C PRO A 463 -20.56 -7.08 -22.11
N ALA A 464 -20.36 -8.04 -23.04
CA ALA A 464 -21.46 -8.59 -23.84
C ALA A 464 -22.27 -9.65 -23.09
N THR A 465 -21.61 -10.37 -22.15
CA THR A 465 -22.24 -11.41 -21.31
C THR A 465 -21.73 -11.24 -19.88
N PRO A 466 -22.11 -10.17 -19.17
CA PRO A 466 -21.55 -9.89 -17.87
C PRO A 466 -21.99 -10.92 -16.83
N ASP A 467 -21.04 -11.36 -15.98
CA ASP A 467 -21.32 -12.06 -14.72
C ASP A 467 -21.27 -11.02 -13.60
N LEU A 468 -22.44 -10.53 -13.19
CA LEU A 468 -22.58 -9.48 -12.20
C LEU A 468 -22.76 -10.08 -10.81
N ARG A 469 -21.84 -9.73 -9.88
CA ARG A 469 -21.91 -10.15 -8.49
C ARG A 469 -21.96 -8.93 -7.57
N GLU A 470 -22.81 -8.99 -6.55
CA GLU A 470 -22.95 -7.92 -5.59
C GLU A 470 -21.84 -7.99 -4.55
N VAL A 471 -21.09 -6.89 -4.41
CA VAL A 471 -19.99 -6.74 -3.45
C VAL A 471 -20.54 -6.68 -2.03
N GLN A 472 -20.17 -7.62 -1.17
CA GLN A 472 -20.51 -7.65 0.24
C GLN A 472 -19.45 -6.96 1.11
N TYR A 473 -18.18 -7.23 0.83
CA TYR A 473 -17.02 -6.72 1.56
C TYR A 473 -15.87 -6.48 0.60
N LEU A 474 -15.04 -5.51 0.91
CA LEU A 474 -13.82 -5.24 0.16
C LEU A 474 -12.66 -4.86 1.08
N SER A 475 -11.45 -5.11 0.59
CA SER A 475 -10.22 -4.72 1.25
C SER A 475 -9.29 -4.08 0.24
N PHE A 476 -8.69 -2.99 0.66
CA PHE A 476 -7.71 -2.24 -0.09
C PHE A 476 -6.42 -2.18 0.72
N SER A 477 -5.30 -2.51 0.09
CA SER A 477 -3.99 -2.44 0.75
C SER A 477 -3.52 -0.99 0.78
N GLU A 478 -3.68 -0.37 1.92
CA GLU A 478 -3.45 1.07 2.13
C GLU A 478 -2.01 1.38 2.55
N GLY A 479 -1.12 0.38 2.62
CA GLY A 479 0.30 0.58 2.92
C GLY A 479 0.65 0.97 4.35
N GLY A 480 -0.28 0.95 5.30
CA GLY A 480 -0.10 1.59 6.60
C GLY A 480 -0.13 0.72 7.85
N SER A 481 -0.77 -0.44 7.85
CA SER A 481 -1.05 -1.12 9.12
C SER A 481 -0.01 -2.14 9.58
N PHE A 482 0.96 -2.55 8.76
CA PHE A 482 1.88 -3.63 9.14
C PHE A 482 3.32 -3.48 8.63
N GLY A 483 3.87 -2.28 8.59
CA GLY A 483 5.33 -2.08 8.49
C GLY A 483 5.95 -2.21 7.11
N SER A 484 5.17 -2.21 6.05
CA SER A 484 5.70 -2.09 4.70
C SER A 484 5.13 -0.83 4.04
N ASP A 485 5.99 0.11 3.74
CA ASP A 485 5.60 1.42 3.25
C ASP A 485 5.04 1.41 1.83
N ARG A 486 4.97 0.25 1.17
CA ARG A 486 4.62 0.13 -0.23
C ARG A 486 3.85 -1.10 -0.67
N ILE A 487 3.16 -1.82 0.21
CA ILE A 487 2.06 -2.63 -0.28
C ILE A 487 0.90 -1.66 -0.49
N THR A 488 0.93 -0.95 -1.58
CA THR A 488 -0.23 -0.19 -1.96
C THR A 488 -0.97 -0.95 -3.05
N GLY A 489 -2.26 -1.08 -2.90
CA GLY A 489 -3.13 -1.42 -4.01
C GLY A 489 -3.29 -0.23 -4.99
N PHE A 490 -2.40 0.79 -4.96
CA PHE A 490 -2.49 1.99 -5.78
C PHE A 490 -1.13 2.36 -6.37
N ASN A 491 -1.01 2.34 -7.69
CA ASN A 491 0.24 2.56 -8.40
C ASN A 491 0.36 3.97 -9.03
N ASP A 492 1.52 4.26 -9.62
CA ASP A 492 1.78 5.55 -10.26
C ASP A 492 1.01 5.75 -11.58
N LEU A 493 0.41 4.71 -12.13
CA LEU A 493 -0.50 4.82 -13.27
C LEU A 493 -1.93 5.23 -12.84
N GLY A 494 -2.22 5.23 -11.54
CA GLY A 494 -3.54 5.48 -10.99
C GLY A 494 -4.43 4.23 -11.02
N GLN A 495 -3.86 3.04 -11.15
CA GLN A 495 -4.61 1.79 -11.03
C GLN A 495 -4.80 1.43 -9.56
N VAL A 496 -5.96 0.85 -9.24
CA VAL A 496 -6.32 0.42 -7.88
C VAL A 496 -6.55 -1.08 -7.87
N ALA A 497 -5.73 -1.83 -7.12
CA ALA A 497 -5.95 -3.26 -6.87
C ALA A 497 -6.67 -3.45 -5.55
N PHE A 498 -7.63 -4.35 -5.52
CA PHE A 498 -8.42 -4.63 -4.33
C PHE A 498 -8.92 -6.08 -4.29
N PHE A 499 -9.22 -6.52 -3.09
CA PHE A 499 -9.98 -7.74 -2.83
C PHE A 499 -11.46 -7.41 -2.70
N ALA A 500 -12.33 -8.26 -3.26
CA ALA A 500 -13.77 -8.21 -3.01
C ALA A 500 -14.31 -9.58 -2.65
N ARG A 501 -15.25 -9.61 -1.69
CA ARG A 501 -16.09 -10.75 -1.37
C ARG A 501 -17.52 -10.41 -1.76
N PHE A 502 -18.22 -11.38 -2.34
CA PHE A 502 -19.56 -11.21 -2.88
C PHE A 502 -20.62 -11.83 -1.97
N THR A 503 -21.87 -11.40 -2.15
CA THR A 503 -23.03 -11.90 -1.38
C THR A 503 -23.30 -13.39 -1.63
N ASP A 504 -22.83 -13.95 -2.74
CA ASP A 504 -22.89 -15.39 -3.04
C ASP A 504 -21.80 -16.23 -2.34
N GLY A 505 -20.96 -15.58 -1.50
CA GLY A 505 -19.88 -16.21 -0.75
C GLY A 505 -18.58 -16.37 -1.51
N THR A 506 -18.52 -16.04 -2.79
CA THR A 506 -17.28 -16.05 -3.59
C THR A 506 -16.41 -14.83 -3.32
N SER A 507 -15.13 -14.90 -3.68
CA SER A 507 -14.18 -13.81 -3.53
C SER A 507 -13.26 -13.67 -4.75
N GLY A 508 -12.62 -12.50 -4.92
CA GLY A 508 -11.72 -12.27 -6.02
C GLY A 508 -10.76 -11.11 -5.81
N VAL A 509 -9.75 -11.08 -6.68
CA VAL A 509 -8.77 -9.99 -6.82
C VAL A 509 -9.03 -9.26 -8.13
N PHE A 510 -9.06 -7.95 -8.05
CA PHE A 510 -9.42 -7.04 -9.14
C PHE A 510 -8.43 -5.88 -9.24
N VAL A 511 -8.28 -5.34 -10.46
CA VAL A 511 -7.55 -4.09 -10.74
C VAL A 511 -8.47 -3.14 -11.49
N SER A 512 -8.72 -1.97 -10.90
CA SER A 512 -9.52 -0.91 -11.51
C SER A 512 -8.64 0.11 -12.23
N ASN A 513 -9.03 0.49 -13.44
CA ASN A 513 -8.45 1.58 -14.23
C ASN A 513 -9.30 2.86 -14.16
N ALA A 514 -10.26 2.98 -13.26
CA ALA A 514 -11.23 4.08 -13.22
C ALA A 514 -10.59 5.48 -13.10
N VAL A 515 -9.44 5.57 -12.45
CA VAL A 515 -8.66 6.81 -12.31
C VAL A 515 -7.28 6.74 -12.96
N ALA A 516 -7.00 5.66 -13.71
CA ALA A 516 -5.74 5.46 -14.38
C ALA A 516 -5.50 6.49 -15.49
N VAL A 517 -4.25 6.82 -15.71
CA VAL A 517 -3.81 7.65 -16.84
C VAL A 517 -3.77 6.77 -18.09
N PRO A 518 -4.45 7.13 -19.18
CA PRO A 518 -4.34 6.38 -20.44
C PRO A 518 -2.89 6.28 -20.89
N GLU A 519 -2.46 5.09 -21.31
CA GLU A 519 -1.13 4.88 -21.85
C GLU A 519 -0.87 5.74 -23.10
N PRO A 520 0.35 6.29 -23.29
CA PRO A 520 0.67 7.11 -24.46
C PRO A 520 0.47 6.42 -25.81
N SER A 521 0.52 5.09 -25.85
CA SER A 521 0.30 4.26 -27.04
C SER A 521 -1.12 4.31 -27.58
N SER A 522 -2.12 4.66 -26.77
CA SER A 522 -3.52 4.79 -27.19
C SER A 522 -3.75 6.04 -28.06
N ILE A 523 -2.86 7.02 -28.03
CA ILE A 523 -2.99 8.28 -28.79
C ILE A 523 -2.39 8.16 -30.20
N VAL A 524 -1.45 7.25 -30.43
CA VAL A 524 -0.75 7.08 -31.72
C VAL A 524 -1.60 6.34 -32.75
N ALA A 525 -2.58 5.54 -32.34
CA ALA A 525 -3.40 4.74 -33.26
C ALA A 525 -4.46 5.56 -34.03
N LEU A 526 -4.81 6.78 -33.59
CA LEU A 526 -5.80 7.63 -34.28
C LEU A 526 -5.18 8.61 -35.28
N GLY A 527 -3.87 8.86 -35.21
CA GLY A 527 -3.16 9.79 -36.09
C GLY A 527 -3.10 9.36 -37.58
N PRO A 528 -2.80 8.11 -37.92
CA PRO A 528 -2.69 7.66 -39.30
C PRO A 528 -4.02 7.57 -40.06
N LEU A 529 -5.13 7.29 -39.38
CA LEU A 529 -6.45 7.14 -39.98
C LEU A 529 -7.03 8.52 -40.39
N ALA A 530 -6.77 9.58 -39.66
CA ALA A 530 -7.22 10.94 -39.99
C ALA A 530 -6.44 11.52 -41.19
N LEU A 531 -5.18 11.15 -41.39
CA LEU A 531 -4.37 11.55 -42.53
C LEU A 531 -4.74 10.78 -43.81
N MET A 532 -5.13 9.50 -43.70
CA MET A 532 -5.62 8.73 -44.87
C MET A 532 -7.01 9.19 -45.34
N TYR A 533 -7.86 9.70 -44.45
CA TYR A 533 -9.17 10.24 -44.85
C TYR A 533 -9.06 11.59 -45.58
N ARG A 534 -8.09 12.44 -45.22
CA ARG A 534 -7.84 13.71 -45.91
C ARG A 534 -7.18 13.54 -47.31
N SER A 535 -6.43 12.47 -47.55
CA SER A 535 -5.79 12.23 -48.84
C SER A 535 -6.76 11.64 -49.90
N ARG A 536 -7.86 11.01 -49.49
CA ARG A 536 -8.87 10.48 -50.41
C ARG A 536 -9.88 11.52 -50.91
N MET A 537 -10.09 12.63 -50.19
CA MET A 537 -11.00 13.70 -50.66
C MET A 537 -10.38 14.69 -51.67
N ARG A 538 -9.06 14.61 -51.91
CA ARG A 538 -8.40 15.51 -52.91
C ARG A 538 -8.24 14.86 -54.30
N ARG A 539 -8.72 13.66 -54.56
CA ARG A 539 -8.60 12.96 -55.86
C ARG A 539 -9.90 12.78 -56.64
N THR A 540 -11.01 13.38 -56.23
CA THR A 540 -12.27 13.35 -56.95
C THR A 540 -12.76 14.76 -57.33
N GLY A 541 -11.88 15.56 -57.91
CA GLY A 541 -12.18 16.85 -58.47
C GLY A 541 -11.39 17.03 -59.77
N HIS A 542 -11.85 16.36 -60.82
CA HIS A 542 -11.74 16.74 -62.24
C HIS A 542 -12.86 16.05 -62.98
#